data_b2284e88f5731f3775dea6894b7cd659
#
_entry.id   b2284e88f5731f3775dea6894b7cd659
#
_cell.length_a   1.000
_cell.length_b   1.000
_cell.length_c   1.000
_cell.angle_alpha   90.00
_cell.angle_beta   90.00
_cell.angle_gamma   90.00
#
_symmetry.space_group_name_H-M   'P 1'
#
loop_
_entity.id
_entity.type
_entity.pdbx_description
1 polymer ?
#
loop_
_entity_poly.entity_id
_entity_poly.type
_entity_poly.pdbx_seq_one_letter_code
_entity_poly.pdbx_strand_id
1 'polypeptide(L)'
;MKKILFLTTLICSFHVYAQTPRARDIGIPFDGTPGKFNAITDVKGVEVGFSTIISGQGKNVRGKGPVRTGVTAILPRGRNNNPVYANWYTLNGNGEMTGTTWITESGFLEGPVMITNTNSVGVVRDAVLKWYVKKGWYKEDFWYTYPVVAETYDGFLNDIYGFHVKEANAYEALDSAKSGFVKEGNVGGGTGMMCLGFKGGTGTSSRIVKIKDSTYTVGVLVQSNFGAKRNLTIAGVLVGRELKDTLNYELKAPPSYNPGDGSIIVVLATDAPLLPHQLKRMAARVAIGVGKAGGRGENGSGDIFISFSTANSTAFQREKFSKADLLPNDLINPLFDATVQAVEEAIINAMVAAETMEGVNGNKAYALPHQAVIDVLKKYNRIK
;
A
#
# COMPACT_ATOMS: atom_id res chain seq x y z
N MET A 1 45.98 9.14 51.12
CA MET A 1 44.77 8.45 50.63
C MET A 1 44.38 9.02 49.29
N LYS A 2 44.72 8.32 48.18
CA LYS A 2 44.38 8.74 46.80
C LYS A 2 42.99 8.19 46.46
N LYS A 3 42.00 9.03 46.19
CA LYS A 3 40.67 8.64 45.69
C LYS A 3 40.78 8.40 44.21
N ILE A 4 40.53 7.16 43.77
CA ILE A 4 40.42 6.78 42.37
C ILE A 4 38.95 6.99 41.98
N LEU A 5 38.68 7.88 41.02
CA LEU A 5 37.35 8.14 40.44
C LEU A 5 37.15 7.20 39.28
N PHE A 6 36.23 6.23 39.41
CA PHE A 6 35.81 5.35 38.30
C PHE A 6 34.82 6.12 37.47
N LEU A 7 35.21 6.42 36.22
CA LEU A 7 34.34 7.01 35.22
C LEU A 7 33.66 5.85 34.43
N THR A 8 32.40 5.57 34.73
CA THR A 8 31.59 4.57 34.01
C THR A 8 31.09 5.20 32.71
N THR A 9 31.69 4.84 31.59
CA THR A 9 31.22 5.24 30.26
C THR A 9 29.97 4.40 29.88
N LEU A 10 28.82 5.04 29.84
CA LEU A 10 27.56 4.43 29.39
C LEU A 10 27.58 4.36 27.85
N ILE A 11 27.85 3.19 27.28
CA ILE A 11 27.77 2.97 25.83
C ILE A 11 26.29 2.80 25.47
N CYS A 12 25.65 3.86 24.99
CA CYS A 12 24.34 3.78 24.34
C CYS A 12 24.48 3.10 22.98
N SER A 13 24.15 1.83 22.91
CA SER A 13 24.03 1.12 21.64
C SER A 13 22.79 1.64 20.87
N PHE A 14 23.00 2.53 19.93
CA PHE A 14 21.97 2.87 18.94
C PHE A 14 21.78 1.65 18.02
N HIS A 15 20.70 0.90 18.21
CA HIS A 15 20.27 -0.07 17.22
C HIS A 15 19.74 0.72 16.01
N VAL A 16 20.62 0.94 15.03
CA VAL A 16 20.20 1.37 13.70
C VAL A 16 19.50 0.15 13.09
N TYR A 17 18.18 0.14 13.10
CA TYR A 17 17.43 -0.79 12.26
C TYR A 17 17.79 -0.49 10.80
N ALA A 18 18.59 -1.35 10.20
CA ALA A 18 18.86 -1.26 8.77
C ALA A 18 17.49 -1.35 8.04
N GLN A 19 17.15 -0.29 7.34
CA GLN A 19 15.96 -0.27 6.50
C GLN A 19 16.16 -1.33 5.40
N THR A 20 15.15 -2.15 5.10
CA THR A 20 15.20 -3.07 3.96
C THR A 20 15.47 -2.27 2.69
N PRO A 21 16.33 -2.78 1.79
CA PRO A 21 16.68 -2.05 0.57
C PRO A 21 15.44 -1.79 -0.27
N ARG A 22 15.40 -0.66 -0.93
CA ARG A 22 14.36 -0.30 -1.90
C ARG A 22 14.91 -0.48 -3.32
N ALA A 23 14.02 -0.44 -4.29
CA ALA A 23 14.41 -0.69 -5.68
C ALA A 23 15.50 0.27 -6.20
N ARG A 24 15.45 1.54 -5.83
CA ARG A 24 16.50 2.53 -6.17
C ARG A 24 17.84 2.24 -5.47
N ASP A 25 17.81 1.70 -4.24
CA ASP A 25 19.03 1.39 -3.47
C ASP A 25 19.84 0.27 -4.11
N ILE A 26 19.17 -0.64 -4.84
CA ILE A 26 19.81 -1.71 -5.61
C ILE A 26 20.04 -1.34 -7.09
N GLY A 27 19.87 -0.05 -7.45
CA GLY A 27 20.22 0.49 -8.75
C GLY A 27 19.13 0.39 -9.82
N ILE A 28 17.90 -0.01 -9.49
CA ILE A 28 16.80 -0.05 -10.47
C ILE A 28 16.40 1.40 -10.83
N PRO A 29 16.43 1.78 -12.13
CA PRO A 29 16.06 3.12 -12.55
C PRO A 29 14.54 3.31 -12.61
N PHE A 30 14.09 4.49 -12.23
CA PHE A 30 12.70 4.93 -12.37
C PHE A 30 12.65 6.40 -12.82
N ASP A 31 11.66 6.72 -13.63
CA ASP A 31 11.39 8.07 -14.07
C ASP A 31 10.82 8.96 -12.94
N GLY A 32 11.00 10.27 -13.11
CA GLY A 32 10.51 11.30 -12.21
C GLY A 32 11.34 11.48 -10.93
N THR A 33 11.11 12.59 -10.23
CA THR A 33 11.83 12.97 -9.02
C THR A 33 11.04 12.53 -7.79
N PRO A 34 11.58 11.66 -6.93
CA PRO A 34 10.90 11.28 -5.69
C PRO A 34 10.89 12.43 -4.69
N GLY A 35 9.93 12.41 -3.76
CA GLY A 35 9.93 13.25 -2.58
C GLY A 35 10.98 12.79 -1.55
N LYS A 36 11.02 13.46 -0.41
CA LYS A 36 12.02 13.25 0.65
C LYS A 36 12.08 11.80 1.16
N PHE A 37 10.92 11.18 1.35
CA PHE A 37 10.78 9.81 1.85
C PHE A 37 10.52 8.81 0.73
N ASN A 38 10.28 9.30 -0.49
CA ASN A 38 9.80 8.52 -1.62
C ASN A 38 8.62 7.62 -1.22
N ALA A 39 7.63 8.20 -0.54
CA ALA A 39 6.51 7.50 0.06
C ALA A 39 5.22 8.32 -0.04
N ILE A 40 4.06 7.68 0.14
CA ILE A 40 2.76 8.37 0.15
C ILE A 40 2.72 9.50 1.19
N THR A 41 3.49 9.39 2.25
CA THR A 41 3.63 10.38 3.33
C THR A 41 4.40 11.64 2.95
N ASP A 42 4.97 11.71 1.76
CA ASP A 42 5.48 12.97 1.20
C ASP A 42 4.34 13.94 0.86
N VAL A 43 3.13 13.44 0.66
CA VAL A 43 1.93 14.28 0.57
C VAL A 43 1.58 14.79 1.97
N LYS A 44 1.64 16.10 2.14
CA LYS A 44 1.48 16.75 3.45
C LYS A 44 0.18 16.36 4.13
N GLY A 45 0.30 15.91 5.37
CA GLY A 45 -0.81 15.47 6.22
C GLY A 45 -1.11 13.99 6.16
N VAL A 46 -0.59 13.26 5.17
CA VAL A 46 -0.81 11.82 5.07
C VAL A 46 0.04 11.07 6.11
N GLU A 47 -0.62 10.18 6.84
CA GLU A 47 0.02 9.29 7.81
C GLU A 47 -0.31 7.83 7.49
N VAL A 48 0.64 6.92 7.80
CA VAL A 48 0.50 5.47 7.59
C VAL A 48 0.86 4.72 8.85
N GLY A 49 0.03 3.73 9.20
CA GLY A 49 0.27 2.84 10.33
C GLY A 49 -0.05 1.38 10.02
N PHE A 50 0.47 0.48 10.83
CA PHE A 50 0.42 -0.95 10.60
C PHE A 50 0.14 -1.75 11.86
N SER A 51 -0.62 -2.85 11.69
CA SER A 51 -0.61 -4.00 12.60
C SER A 51 -0.23 -5.23 11.80
N THR A 52 0.83 -5.93 12.22
CA THR A 52 1.37 -7.10 11.52
C THR A 52 1.24 -8.34 12.42
N ILE A 53 0.62 -9.40 11.89
CA ILE A 53 0.36 -10.63 12.64
C ILE A 53 1.12 -11.78 11.99
N ILE A 54 2.17 -12.25 12.65
CA ILE A 54 2.99 -13.39 12.22
C ILE A 54 3.10 -14.34 13.39
N SER A 55 2.50 -15.55 13.28
CA SER A 55 2.59 -16.57 14.32
C SER A 55 2.40 -17.99 13.78
N GLY A 56 2.90 -18.98 14.51
CA GLY A 56 2.74 -20.38 14.19
C GLY A 56 3.53 -20.85 12.97
N GLN A 57 3.66 -22.16 12.80
CA GLN A 57 4.35 -22.85 11.70
C GLN A 57 3.66 -24.19 11.43
N GLY A 58 3.94 -24.79 10.25
CA GLY A 58 3.56 -26.15 9.91
C GLY A 58 2.16 -26.29 9.33
N LYS A 59 1.44 -27.35 9.71
CA LYS A 59 0.13 -27.70 9.16
C LYS A 59 -0.91 -26.65 9.51
N ASN A 60 -1.76 -26.30 8.53
CA ASN A 60 -2.90 -25.41 8.78
C ASN A 60 -3.90 -26.03 9.76
N VAL A 61 -4.16 -25.34 10.84
CA VAL A 61 -5.22 -25.67 11.81
C VAL A 61 -6.09 -24.43 11.96
N ARG A 62 -7.32 -24.51 11.44
CA ARG A 62 -8.26 -23.39 11.44
C ARG A 62 -8.42 -22.77 12.83
N GLY A 63 -8.23 -21.45 12.93
CA GLY A 63 -8.28 -20.69 14.17
C GLY A 63 -7.01 -20.75 15.03
N LYS A 64 -5.99 -21.54 14.61
CA LYS A 64 -4.68 -21.62 15.28
C LYS A 64 -3.53 -21.16 14.41
N GLY A 65 -3.68 -21.17 13.10
CA GLY A 65 -2.66 -20.72 12.14
C GLY A 65 -1.97 -21.88 11.41
N PRO A 66 -0.83 -21.61 10.76
CA PRO A 66 0.00 -20.38 10.77
C PRO A 66 -0.71 -19.11 10.32
N VAL A 67 -0.35 -17.98 10.94
CA VAL A 67 -0.93 -16.66 10.67
C VAL A 67 0.10 -15.78 9.95
N ARG A 68 -0.28 -15.21 8.81
CA ARG A 68 0.52 -14.29 7.98
C ARG A 68 -0.38 -13.21 7.39
N THR A 69 -0.78 -12.25 8.23
CA THR A 69 -1.78 -11.24 7.88
C THR A 69 -1.56 -9.93 8.63
N GLY A 70 -2.45 -8.97 8.47
CA GLY A 70 -2.40 -7.70 9.20
C GLY A 70 -3.36 -6.66 8.69
N VAL A 71 -3.15 -5.43 9.14
CA VAL A 71 -3.94 -4.25 8.78
C VAL A 71 -3.01 -3.09 8.48
N THR A 72 -3.27 -2.37 7.39
CA THR A 72 -2.64 -1.10 7.04
C THR A 72 -3.67 0.01 7.15
N ALA A 73 -3.32 1.13 7.80
CA ALA A 73 -4.14 2.32 7.90
C ALA A 73 -3.47 3.49 7.16
N ILE A 74 -4.21 4.20 6.32
CA ILE A 74 -3.79 5.43 5.66
C ILE A 74 -4.75 6.54 6.07
N LEU A 75 -4.23 7.56 6.75
CA LEU A 75 -5.00 8.70 7.24
C LEU A 75 -4.71 9.91 6.34
N PRO A 76 -5.69 10.41 5.56
CA PRO A 76 -5.46 11.48 4.60
C PRO A 76 -5.00 12.81 5.20
N ARG A 77 -5.43 13.10 6.43
CA ARG A 77 -5.09 14.32 7.19
C ARG A 77 -4.62 14.00 8.60
N GLY A 78 -3.86 12.90 8.77
CA GLY A 78 -3.46 12.42 10.08
C GLY A 78 -4.68 12.20 10.97
N ARG A 79 -4.59 12.58 12.22
CA ARG A 79 -5.67 12.40 13.22
C ARG A 79 -6.74 13.49 13.17
N ASN A 80 -6.92 14.13 12.03
CA ASN A 80 -7.97 15.10 11.79
C ASN A 80 -9.07 14.43 10.94
N ASN A 81 -10.31 14.49 11.40
CA ASN A 81 -11.47 13.90 10.70
C ASN A 81 -12.05 14.77 9.60
N ASN A 82 -11.34 15.84 9.16
CA ASN A 82 -11.81 16.68 8.08
C ASN A 82 -11.74 15.93 6.74
N PRO A 83 -12.86 15.72 6.05
CA PRO A 83 -12.94 15.00 4.79
C PRO A 83 -12.07 15.60 3.68
N VAL A 84 -11.68 14.76 2.73
CA VAL A 84 -10.91 15.13 1.55
C VAL A 84 -11.69 14.78 0.28
N TYR A 85 -11.54 15.57 -0.79
CA TYR A 85 -12.04 15.16 -2.09
C TYR A 85 -11.42 13.84 -2.51
N ALA A 86 -12.23 12.92 -2.98
CA ALA A 86 -11.82 11.60 -3.40
C ALA A 86 -12.64 11.06 -4.57
N ASN A 87 -12.10 10.07 -5.22
CA ASN A 87 -12.82 9.18 -6.13
C ASN A 87 -12.05 7.86 -6.25
N TRP A 88 -12.66 6.88 -6.91
CA TRP A 88 -12.11 5.55 -7.06
C TRP A 88 -12.30 5.03 -8.47
N TYR A 89 -11.58 3.95 -8.79
CA TYR A 89 -11.67 3.27 -10.07
C TYR A 89 -11.40 1.78 -9.87
N THR A 90 -12.13 0.90 -10.54
CA THR A 90 -11.83 -0.51 -10.62
C THR A 90 -11.39 -0.88 -12.03
N LEU A 91 -10.22 -1.52 -12.14
CA LEU A 91 -9.79 -2.15 -13.38
C LEU A 91 -10.45 -3.51 -13.53
N ASN A 92 -10.50 -4.28 -12.44
CA ASN A 92 -11.20 -5.54 -12.33
C ASN A 92 -11.79 -5.72 -10.93
N GLY A 93 -13.00 -6.22 -10.82
CA GLY A 93 -13.86 -6.10 -9.64
C GLY A 93 -13.98 -7.36 -8.78
N ASN A 94 -13.11 -8.38 -8.94
CA ASN A 94 -13.14 -9.56 -8.06
C ASN A 94 -12.43 -9.24 -6.71
N GLY A 95 -12.99 -8.31 -5.95
CA GLY A 95 -12.46 -7.83 -4.68
C GLY A 95 -13.41 -6.85 -4.03
N GLU A 96 -13.07 -6.36 -2.85
CA GLU A 96 -13.90 -5.45 -2.09
C GLU A 96 -13.17 -4.16 -1.69
N MET A 97 -13.90 -3.05 -1.80
CA MET A 97 -13.57 -1.76 -1.18
C MET A 97 -14.88 -1.15 -0.69
N THR A 98 -15.10 -1.10 0.62
CA THR A 98 -16.31 -0.53 1.22
C THR A 98 -16.34 1.00 1.08
N GLY A 99 -17.52 1.62 1.24
CA GLY A 99 -17.69 3.08 1.24
C GLY A 99 -17.62 3.76 -0.13
N THR A 100 -17.31 3.02 -1.19
CA THR A 100 -17.13 3.57 -2.56
C THR A 100 -18.40 4.19 -3.14
N THR A 101 -19.58 3.65 -2.80
CA THR A 101 -20.87 4.23 -3.22
C THR A 101 -21.01 5.67 -2.72
N TRP A 102 -20.70 5.90 -1.44
CA TRP A 102 -20.79 7.25 -0.87
C TRP A 102 -19.72 8.19 -1.44
N ILE A 103 -18.50 7.71 -1.68
CA ILE A 103 -17.46 8.51 -2.36
C ILE A 103 -17.93 8.94 -3.75
N THR A 104 -18.60 8.05 -4.50
CA THR A 104 -19.15 8.37 -5.82
C THR A 104 -20.22 9.47 -5.74
N GLU A 105 -21.10 9.39 -4.75
CA GLU A 105 -22.23 10.31 -4.58
C GLU A 105 -21.77 11.66 -4.00
N SER A 106 -20.97 11.64 -2.92
CA SER A 106 -20.57 12.87 -2.21
C SER A 106 -19.34 13.56 -2.78
N GLY A 107 -18.45 12.80 -3.42
CA GLY A 107 -17.11 13.27 -3.82
C GLY A 107 -16.10 13.32 -2.68
N PHE A 108 -16.44 12.85 -1.47
CA PHE A 108 -15.60 12.94 -0.29
C PHE A 108 -15.25 11.58 0.31
N LEU A 109 -14.02 11.46 0.77
CA LEU A 109 -13.54 10.42 1.68
C LEU A 109 -13.59 10.99 3.11
N GLU A 110 -14.41 10.38 3.95
CA GLU A 110 -14.65 10.78 5.32
C GLU A 110 -13.92 9.86 6.31
N GLY A 111 -12.59 9.89 6.31
CA GLY A 111 -11.79 9.15 7.26
C GLY A 111 -10.63 8.36 6.65
N PRO A 112 -10.09 7.35 7.37
CA PRO A 112 -8.99 6.55 6.89
C PRO A 112 -9.39 5.60 5.76
N VAL A 113 -8.41 5.24 4.93
CA VAL A 113 -8.45 4.06 4.08
C VAL A 113 -7.74 2.93 4.83
N MET A 114 -8.44 1.82 5.03
CA MET A 114 -7.88 0.62 5.65
C MET A 114 -7.68 -0.47 4.60
N ILE A 115 -6.60 -1.25 4.73
CA ILE A 115 -6.35 -2.40 3.86
C ILE A 115 -6.01 -3.61 4.72
N THR A 116 -6.63 -4.76 4.43
CA THR A 116 -6.46 -6.00 5.18
C THR A 116 -6.58 -7.23 4.27
N ASN A 117 -6.93 -8.40 4.79
CA ASN A 117 -7.25 -9.57 3.98
C ASN A 117 -8.76 -9.69 3.69
N THR A 118 -9.11 -10.51 2.71
CA THR A 118 -10.48 -10.70 2.20
C THR A 118 -11.51 -10.98 3.30
N ASN A 119 -11.20 -11.85 4.26
CA ASN A 119 -12.17 -12.25 5.28
C ASN A 119 -12.24 -11.29 6.48
N SER A 120 -11.40 -10.25 6.50
CA SER A 120 -11.30 -9.33 7.64
C SER A 120 -11.90 -7.94 7.38
N VAL A 121 -12.44 -7.69 6.19
CA VAL A 121 -13.06 -6.40 5.82
C VAL A 121 -14.11 -5.98 6.84
N GLY A 122 -15.02 -6.89 7.21
CA GLY A 122 -16.12 -6.61 8.13
C GLY A 122 -15.65 -6.15 9.51
N VAL A 123 -14.71 -6.89 10.15
CA VAL A 123 -14.20 -6.55 11.49
C VAL A 123 -13.41 -5.26 11.48
N VAL A 124 -12.63 -4.98 10.43
CA VAL A 124 -11.86 -3.72 10.31
C VAL A 124 -12.80 -2.54 10.10
N ARG A 125 -13.86 -2.70 9.27
CA ARG A 125 -14.88 -1.66 9.06
C ARG A 125 -15.60 -1.29 10.35
N ASP A 126 -16.05 -2.28 11.10
CA ASP A 126 -16.70 -2.08 12.40
C ASP A 126 -15.75 -1.43 13.41
N ALA A 127 -14.48 -1.85 13.44
CA ALA A 127 -13.45 -1.26 14.28
C ALA A 127 -13.22 0.24 14.00
N VAL A 128 -13.23 0.69 12.73
CA VAL A 128 -13.09 2.11 12.40
C VAL A 128 -14.22 2.94 13.02
N LEU A 129 -15.46 2.47 12.94
CA LEU A 129 -16.60 3.16 13.57
C LEU A 129 -16.43 3.27 15.08
N LYS A 130 -16.06 2.17 15.75
CA LYS A 130 -15.80 2.16 17.19
C LYS A 130 -14.62 3.04 17.58
N TRP A 131 -13.57 3.08 16.74
CA TRP A 131 -12.42 3.95 16.94
C TRP A 131 -12.82 5.43 16.90
N TYR A 132 -13.68 5.83 15.99
CA TYR A 132 -14.22 7.19 15.95
C TYR A 132 -14.98 7.54 17.23
N VAL A 133 -15.87 6.65 17.68
CA VAL A 133 -16.58 6.84 18.95
C VAL A 133 -15.59 7.00 20.10
N LYS A 134 -14.59 6.13 20.19
CA LYS A 134 -13.54 6.18 21.23
C LYS A 134 -12.72 7.48 21.18
N LYS A 135 -12.50 8.07 20.00
CA LYS A 135 -11.79 9.35 19.85
C LYS A 135 -12.69 10.57 20.09
N GLY A 136 -13.97 10.38 20.34
CA GLY A 136 -14.92 11.48 20.55
C GLY A 136 -15.14 12.33 19.30
N TRP A 137 -15.00 11.76 18.11
CA TRP A 137 -15.21 12.44 16.84
C TRP A 137 -16.69 12.56 16.50
N TYR A 138 -17.53 11.83 17.22
CA TYR A 138 -18.98 11.99 17.22
C TYR A 138 -19.39 12.95 18.32
N LYS A 139 -20.01 14.07 17.98
CA LYS A 139 -20.47 15.06 18.94
C LYS A 139 -21.99 15.16 19.03
N GLU A 140 -22.71 14.46 18.17
CA GLU A 140 -24.16 14.56 18.03
C GLU A 140 -24.78 13.19 17.89
N ASP A 141 -26.02 13.03 18.35
CA ASP A 141 -26.76 11.76 18.35
C ASP A 141 -27.12 11.25 16.94
N PHE A 142 -26.86 12.04 15.91
CA PHE A 142 -27.18 11.75 14.52
C PHE A 142 -25.97 11.93 13.61
N TRP A 143 -25.04 10.98 13.66
CA TRP A 143 -23.89 10.98 12.77
C TRP A 143 -23.66 9.60 12.16
N TYR A 144 -23.23 9.56 10.92
CA TYR A 144 -22.86 8.34 10.22
C TYR A 144 -21.64 8.59 9.35
N THR A 145 -20.89 7.52 9.09
CA THR A 145 -19.84 7.49 8.07
C THR A 145 -19.78 6.10 7.45
N TYR A 146 -19.16 6.04 6.28
CA TYR A 146 -18.96 4.81 5.55
C TYR A 146 -17.46 4.54 5.43
N PRO A 147 -16.84 3.85 6.41
CA PRO A 147 -15.41 3.56 6.38
C PRO A 147 -14.99 2.85 5.10
N VAL A 148 -13.83 3.25 4.56
CA VAL A 148 -13.23 2.60 3.40
C VAL A 148 -12.27 1.52 3.87
N VAL A 149 -12.61 0.26 3.58
CA VAL A 149 -11.78 -0.91 3.86
C VAL A 149 -11.67 -1.73 2.58
N ALA A 150 -10.43 -1.93 2.13
CA ALA A 150 -10.10 -2.73 0.96
C ALA A 150 -9.33 -3.98 1.36
N GLU A 151 -9.18 -4.93 0.43
CA GLU A 151 -8.59 -6.22 0.74
C GLU A 151 -7.82 -6.84 -0.43
N THR A 152 -6.93 -7.77 -0.10
CA THR A 152 -6.38 -8.77 -1.01
C THR A 152 -6.28 -10.13 -0.31
N TYR A 153 -6.35 -11.23 -1.06
CA TYR A 153 -6.39 -12.60 -0.54
C TYR A 153 -5.01 -13.09 -0.08
N ASP A 154 -4.87 -13.47 1.19
CA ASP A 154 -3.61 -13.98 1.79
C ASP A 154 -3.59 -15.49 2.07
N GLY A 155 -4.63 -16.23 1.68
CA GLY A 155 -4.82 -17.64 2.05
C GLY A 155 -3.78 -18.62 1.52
N PHE A 156 -2.83 -18.18 0.67
CA PHE A 156 -1.69 -19.01 0.28
C PHE A 156 -0.71 -19.24 1.47
N LEU A 157 -0.53 -18.23 2.30
CA LEU A 157 0.39 -18.25 3.46
C LEU A 157 -0.32 -18.22 4.80
N ASN A 158 -1.58 -17.77 4.84
CA ASN A 158 -2.33 -17.47 6.06
C ASN A 158 -3.51 -18.44 6.26
N ASP A 159 -3.78 -18.79 7.52
CA ASP A 159 -5.06 -19.40 7.93
C ASP A 159 -6.20 -18.37 7.85
N ILE A 160 -6.60 -18.03 6.62
CA ILE A 160 -7.56 -16.96 6.35
C ILE A 160 -8.94 -17.23 6.97
N TYR A 161 -9.36 -18.49 7.09
CA TYR A 161 -10.62 -18.88 7.72
C TYR A 161 -10.53 -18.96 9.27
N GLY A 162 -9.36 -18.66 9.83
CA GLY A 162 -9.16 -18.53 11.26
C GLY A 162 -9.60 -17.17 11.82
N PHE A 163 -9.87 -16.18 10.96
CA PHE A 163 -10.30 -14.82 11.32
C PHE A 163 -9.40 -14.17 12.37
N HIS A 164 -8.10 -14.20 12.13
CA HIS A 164 -7.07 -13.78 13.10
C HIS A 164 -6.98 -12.26 13.29
N VAL A 165 -7.40 -11.45 12.31
CA VAL A 165 -7.51 -10.00 12.47
C VAL A 165 -8.66 -9.69 13.42
N LYS A 166 -8.38 -8.89 14.44
CA LYS A 166 -9.33 -8.45 15.46
C LYS A 166 -9.42 -6.93 15.48
N GLU A 167 -10.42 -6.40 16.16
CA GLU A 167 -10.62 -4.96 16.37
C GLU A 167 -9.34 -4.26 16.89
N ALA A 168 -8.62 -4.90 17.82
CA ALA A 168 -7.37 -4.38 18.37
C ALA A 168 -6.29 -4.15 17.29
N ASN A 169 -6.23 -4.98 16.25
CA ASN A 169 -5.28 -4.80 15.15
C ASN A 169 -5.62 -3.58 14.29
N ALA A 170 -6.91 -3.31 14.06
CA ALA A 170 -7.32 -2.08 13.39
C ALA A 170 -6.96 -0.83 14.22
N TYR A 171 -7.17 -0.88 15.54
CA TYR A 171 -6.78 0.21 16.45
C TYR A 171 -5.25 0.42 16.47
N GLU A 172 -4.47 -0.65 16.54
CA GLU A 172 -3.01 -0.57 16.48
C GLU A 172 -2.53 0.10 15.18
N ALA A 173 -3.09 -0.30 14.03
CA ALA A 173 -2.77 0.32 12.76
C ALA A 173 -3.13 1.82 12.73
N LEU A 174 -4.33 2.20 13.21
CA LEU A 174 -4.78 3.59 13.27
C LEU A 174 -3.96 4.42 14.27
N ASP A 175 -3.69 3.88 15.46
CA ASP A 175 -2.98 4.60 16.52
C ASP A 175 -1.46 4.69 16.28
N SER A 176 -0.88 3.78 15.50
CA SER A 176 0.55 3.82 15.09
C SER A 176 0.81 4.69 13.87
N ALA A 177 -0.22 5.23 13.22
CA ALA A 177 -0.08 6.03 12.02
C ALA A 177 0.76 7.28 12.26
N LYS A 178 1.70 7.52 11.36
CA LYS A 178 2.63 8.66 11.37
C LYS A 178 3.09 9.02 9.96
N SER A 179 3.54 10.25 9.78
CA SER A 179 4.25 10.68 8.57
C SER A 179 5.72 10.22 8.59
N GLY A 180 6.44 10.45 7.49
CA GLY A 180 7.86 10.06 7.37
C GLY A 180 8.04 8.74 6.62
N PHE A 181 9.09 8.00 6.93
CA PHE A 181 9.35 6.71 6.30
C PHE A 181 8.25 5.69 6.56
N VAL A 182 7.81 5.02 5.50
CA VAL A 182 6.82 3.96 5.52
C VAL A 182 7.53 2.61 5.40
N LYS A 183 7.21 1.66 6.26
CA LYS A 183 7.72 0.28 6.14
C LYS A 183 7.12 -0.40 4.91
N GLU A 184 7.92 -1.24 4.24
CA GLU A 184 7.54 -1.95 3.03
C GLU A 184 7.75 -3.47 3.17
N GLY A 185 7.29 -4.27 2.20
CA GLY A 185 7.40 -5.74 2.22
C GLY A 185 6.35 -6.40 3.10
N ASN A 186 6.80 -7.30 3.97
CA ASN A 186 5.95 -8.18 4.79
C ASN A 186 5.33 -7.45 6.00
N VAL A 187 4.58 -6.38 5.78
CA VAL A 187 4.06 -5.52 6.84
C VAL A 187 2.59 -5.17 6.62
N GLY A 188 1.86 -5.04 7.74
CA GLY A 188 0.43 -4.71 7.71
C GLY A 188 -0.39 -5.71 6.91
N GLY A 189 -1.37 -5.23 6.15
CA GLY A 189 -2.15 -6.03 5.22
C GLY A 189 -1.31 -6.76 4.18
N GLY A 190 -0.12 -6.22 3.81
CA GLY A 190 0.81 -6.82 2.86
C GLY A 190 1.56 -8.07 3.34
N THR A 191 1.39 -8.48 4.60
CA THR A 191 2.17 -9.55 5.24
C THR A 191 2.12 -10.88 4.48
N GLY A 192 0.94 -11.36 4.11
CA GLY A 192 0.75 -12.68 3.47
C GLY A 192 0.70 -12.65 1.94
N MET A 193 1.05 -11.54 1.30
CA MET A 193 0.80 -11.30 -0.12
C MET A 193 1.89 -11.87 -1.05
N MET A 194 1.47 -12.22 -2.27
CA MET A 194 2.34 -12.68 -3.36
C MET A 194 2.17 -11.76 -4.57
N CYS A 195 3.26 -11.35 -5.20
CA CYS A 195 3.20 -10.46 -6.37
C CYS A 195 4.09 -10.97 -7.50
N LEU A 196 3.50 -11.09 -8.70
CA LEU A 196 4.21 -11.52 -9.91
C LEU A 196 5.06 -12.79 -9.67
N GLY A 197 4.48 -13.72 -8.92
CA GLY A 197 5.06 -15.03 -8.61
C GLY A 197 6.05 -15.05 -7.45
N PHE A 198 6.49 -13.93 -6.91
CA PHE A 198 7.36 -13.82 -5.75
C PHE A 198 6.60 -13.34 -4.50
N LYS A 199 7.29 -13.22 -3.37
CA LYS A 199 6.72 -12.57 -2.20
C LYS A 199 6.37 -11.13 -2.55
N GLY A 200 5.11 -10.76 -2.35
CA GLY A 200 4.58 -9.41 -2.48
C GLY A 200 4.52 -8.68 -1.14
N GLY A 201 3.69 -7.67 -1.04
CA GLY A 201 3.53 -6.95 0.21
C GLY A 201 3.06 -5.51 0.07
N THR A 202 3.38 -4.70 1.07
CA THR A 202 3.18 -3.26 1.05
C THR A 202 4.34 -2.57 0.35
N GLY A 203 4.05 -1.62 -0.53
CA GLY A 203 5.06 -0.77 -1.16
C GLY A 203 4.58 0.67 -1.29
N THR A 204 5.50 1.60 -1.42
CA THR A 204 5.17 3.03 -1.51
C THR A 204 6.17 3.78 -2.38
N SER A 205 5.74 4.89 -2.92
CA SER A 205 6.61 5.84 -3.62
C SER A 205 5.96 7.21 -3.74
N SER A 206 6.70 8.20 -4.20
CA SER A 206 6.17 9.53 -4.50
C SER A 206 6.86 10.18 -5.69
N ARG A 207 6.23 11.22 -6.23
CA ARG A 207 6.78 12.10 -7.27
C ARG A 207 6.50 13.56 -6.93
N ILE A 208 7.54 14.37 -7.09
CA ILE A 208 7.43 15.83 -7.06
C ILE A 208 7.15 16.31 -8.49
N VAL A 209 6.09 17.09 -8.64
CA VAL A 209 5.57 17.55 -9.94
C VAL A 209 5.55 19.06 -9.98
N LYS A 210 6.30 19.67 -10.87
CA LYS A 210 6.24 21.11 -11.12
C LYS A 210 5.22 21.40 -12.22
N ILE A 211 4.26 22.26 -11.94
CA ILE A 211 3.25 22.74 -12.90
C ILE A 211 3.27 24.28 -12.84
N LYS A 212 3.81 24.90 -13.86
CA LYS A 212 4.11 26.35 -13.90
C LYS A 212 4.90 26.76 -12.64
N ASP A 213 4.41 27.68 -11.85
CA ASP A 213 5.07 28.21 -10.65
C ASP A 213 4.75 27.42 -9.38
N SER A 214 3.92 26.39 -9.48
CA SER A 214 3.52 25.55 -8.34
C SER A 214 4.22 24.19 -8.37
N THR A 215 4.46 23.64 -7.20
CA THR A 215 5.00 22.29 -7.02
C THR A 215 4.03 21.46 -6.21
N TYR A 216 3.71 20.28 -6.74
CA TYR A 216 2.79 19.33 -6.10
C TYR A 216 3.48 17.99 -5.88
N THR A 217 2.88 17.21 -5.00
CA THR A 217 3.33 15.85 -4.69
C THR A 217 2.25 14.86 -5.08
N VAL A 218 2.65 13.77 -5.74
CA VAL A 218 1.84 12.57 -5.94
C VAL A 218 2.47 11.45 -5.13
N GLY A 219 1.73 10.86 -4.21
CA GLY A 219 2.18 9.77 -3.35
C GLY A 219 1.30 8.53 -3.54
N VAL A 220 1.91 7.35 -3.51
CA VAL A 220 1.26 6.06 -3.72
C VAL A 220 1.61 5.09 -2.62
N LEU A 221 0.62 4.33 -2.14
CA LEU A 221 0.81 3.12 -1.35
C LEU A 221 0.05 1.97 -2.02
N VAL A 222 0.70 0.83 -2.14
CA VAL A 222 0.12 -0.39 -2.71
C VAL A 222 0.11 -1.53 -1.71
N GLN A 223 -0.91 -2.39 -1.78
CA GLN A 223 -0.88 -3.75 -1.28
C GLN A 223 -0.88 -4.68 -2.49
N SER A 224 0.31 -5.22 -2.83
CA SER A 224 0.56 -5.96 -4.06
C SER A 224 0.41 -7.46 -3.86
N ASN A 225 -0.59 -8.05 -4.52
CA ASN A 225 -0.90 -9.48 -4.46
C ASN A 225 -1.44 -9.98 -5.82
N PHE A 226 -0.75 -9.73 -6.92
CA PHE A 226 -1.27 -9.98 -8.26
C PHE A 226 -0.24 -10.59 -9.20
N GLY A 227 -0.72 -11.16 -10.29
CA GLY A 227 0.04 -11.46 -11.50
C GLY A 227 0.94 -12.70 -11.42
N ALA A 228 1.43 -13.11 -12.57
CA ALA A 228 2.28 -14.29 -12.74
C ALA A 228 3.75 -13.90 -13.02
N LYS A 229 4.69 -14.70 -12.54
CA LYS A 229 6.17 -14.51 -12.72
C LYS A 229 6.55 -14.14 -14.16
N ARG A 230 6.01 -14.85 -15.15
CA ARG A 230 6.32 -14.63 -16.57
C ARG A 230 6.04 -13.22 -17.08
N ASN A 231 5.20 -12.45 -16.36
CA ASN A 231 4.79 -11.10 -16.73
C ASN A 231 5.59 -10.01 -16.00
N LEU A 232 6.39 -10.37 -14.97
CA LEU A 232 7.18 -9.39 -14.22
C LEU A 232 8.06 -8.57 -15.16
N THR A 233 7.82 -7.28 -15.17
CA THR A 233 8.55 -6.29 -15.97
C THR A 233 9.19 -5.26 -15.05
N ILE A 234 10.49 -5.04 -15.19
CA ILE A 234 11.27 -4.05 -14.43
C ILE A 234 12.09 -3.24 -15.42
N ALA A 235 12.01 -1.91 -15.35
CA ALA A 235 12.70 -1.00 -16.25
C ALA A 235 12.50 -1.34 -17.75
N GLY A 236 11.29 -1.81 -18.12
CA GLY A 236 10.94 -2.20 -19.48
C GLY A 236 11.48 -3.56 -19.95
N VAL A 237 12.11 -4.34 -19.06
CA VAL A 237 12.60 -5.70 -19.34
C VAL A 237 11.65 -6.72 -18.75
N LEU A 238 11.29 -7.77 -19.51
CA LEU A 238 10.51 -8.93 -19.03
C LEU A 238 11.37 -9.82 -18.13
N VAL A 239 11.78 -9.28 -16.98
CA VAL A 239 12.70 -9.92 -16.02
C VAL A 239 12.19 -11.31 -15.59
N GLY A 240 10.89 -11.47 -15.40
CA GLY A 240 10.29 -12.73 -14.97
C GLY A 240 10.51 -13.90 -15.94
N ARG A 241 10.76 -13.64 -17.21
CA ARG A 241 11.10 -14.66 -18.21
C ARG A 241 12.59 -15.05 -18.16
N GLU A 242 13.44 -14.13 -17.75
CA GLU A 242 14.88 -14.37 -17.60
C GLU A 242 15.20 -15.14 -16.31
N LEU A 243 14.36 -14.97 -15.28
CA LEU A 243 14.50 -15.67 -13.99
C LEU A 243 13.95 -17.12 -14.01
N LYS A 244 14.15 -17.89 -15.10
CA LYS A 244 13.52 -19.20 -15.31
C LYS A 244 13.83 -20.19 -14.19
N ASP A 245 15.09 -20.26 -13.78
CA ASP A 245 15.61 -21.27 -12.85
C ASP A 245 15.56 -20.81 -11.39
N THR A 246 14.97 -19.63 -11.11
CA THR A 246 14.83 -19.15 -9.74
C THR A 246 13.56 -19.68 -9.09
N LEU A 247 13.69 -20.14 -7.84
CA LEU A 247 12.55 -20.48 -7.01
C LEU A 247 11.70 -19.21 -6.77
N ASN A 248 10.39 -19.35 -6.93
CA ASN A 248 9.45 -18.25 -6.72
C ASN A 248 8.40 -18.57 -5.66
N TYR A 249 7.86 -19.78 -5.64
CA TYR A 249 7.02 -20.28 -4.55
C TYR A 249 7.06 -21.81 -4.51
N GLU A 250 6.76 -22.38 -3.34
CA GLU A 250 6.52 -23.81 -3.14
C GLU A 250 5.10 -24.01 -2.61
N LEU A 251 4.37 -24.88 -3.28
CA LEU A 251 3.04 -25.32 -2.88
C LEU A 251 3.13 -26.76 -2.38
N LYS A 252 2.84 -27.00 -1.11
CA LYS A 252 2.91 -28.33 -0.47
C LYS A 252 1.56 -29.03 -0.37
N ALA A 253 0.46 -28.33 -0.66
CA ALA A 253 -0.90 -28.86 -0.66
C ALA A 253 -1.59 -28.63 -2.02
N PRO A 254 -2.67 -29.37 -2.36
CA PRO A 254 -3.40 -29.14 -3.58
C PRO A 254 -3.84 -27.69 -3.70
N PRO A 255 -3.73 -27.07 -4.88
CA PRO A 255 -3.95 -25.63 -5.03
C PRO A 255 -5.41 -25.25 -4.90
N SER A 256 -5.69 -24.32 -3.98
CA SER A 256 -6.81 -23.40 -4.11
C SER A 256 -6.39 -22.08 -4.78
N TYR A 257 -5.17 -22.01 -5.32
CA TYR A 257 -4.56 -20.83 -5.90
C TYR A 257 -4.14 -21.09 -7.33
N ASN A 258 -4.64 -20.27 -8.26
CA ASN A 258 -4.19 -20.28 -9.65
C ASN A 258 -3.11 -19.20 -9.80
N PRO A 259 -1.92 -19.54 -10.33
CA PRO A 259 -0.91 -18.53 -10.64
C PRO A 259 -1.45 -17.51 -11.65
N GLY A 260 -1.58 -16.26 -11.22
CA GLY A 260 -2.19 -15.19 -12.02
C GLY A 260 -3.46 -14.62 -11.41
N ASP A 261 -4.16 -15.38 -10.56
CA ASP A 261 -5.20 -14.82 -9.69
C ASP A 261 -4.54 -13.92 -8.63
N GLY A 262 -5.29 -12.98 -8.11
CA GLY A 262 -4.78 -12.10 -7.07
C GLY A 262 -5.54 -10.80 -7.01
N SER A 263 -4.93 -9.77 -6.47
CA SER A 263 -5.56 -8.45 -6.35
C SER A 263 -4.48 -7.39 -6.10
N ILE A 264 -4.76 -6.16 -6.42
CA ILE A 264 -3.95 -5.03 -5.97
C ILE A 264 -4.83 -3.90 -5.50
N ILE A 265 -4.57 -3.43 -4.29
CA ILE A 265 -5.15 -2.18 -3.79
C ILE A 265 -4.11 -1.08 -3.93
N VAL A 266 -4.53 0.03 -4.53
CA VAL A 266 -3.70 1.23 -4.66
C VAL A 266 -4.39 2.43 -4.06
N VAL A 267 -3.70 3.09 -3.14
CA VAL A 267 -4.09 4.36 -2.55
C VAL A 267 -3.19 5.45 -3.11
N LEU A 268 -3.77 6.40 -3.81
CA LEU A 268 -3.12 7.54 -4.43
C LEU A 268 -3.49 8.82 -3.69
N ALA A 269 -2.50 9.56 -3.24
CA ALA A 269 -2.66 10.85 -2.60
C ALA A 269 -2.00 11.96 -3.41
N THR A 270 -2.55 13.18 -3.35
CA THR A 270 -1.90 14.37 -3.87
C THR A 270 -2.27 15.61 -3.06
N ASP A 271 -1.41 16.62 -3.07
CA ASP A 271 -1.72 17.97 -2.56
C ASP A 271 -2.11 18.95 -3.70
N ALA A 272 -2.21 18.47 -4.94
CA ALA A 272 -2.76 19.28 -6.04
C ALA A 272 -4.26 19.52 -5.83
N PRO A 273 -4.77 20.73 -6.14
CA PRO A 273 -6.19 21.05 -5.98
C PRO A 273 -7.01 20.40 -7.10
N LEU A 274 -7.39 19.14 -6.87
CA LEU A 274 -8.19 18.34 -7.78
C LEU A 274 -9.61 18.12 -7.23
N LEU A 275 -10.59 18.18 -8.11
CA LEU A 275 -11.98 17.84 -7.83
C LEU A 275 -12.22 16.33 -8.03
N PRO A 276 -13.33 15.77 -7.50
CA PRO A 276 -13.57 14.31 -7.53
C PRO A 276 -13.51 13.68 -8.93
N HIS A 277 -14.01 14.34 -9.98
CA HIS A 277 -13.92 13.82 -11.34
C HIS A 277 -12.47 13.76 -11.87
N GLN A 278 -11.60 14.69 -11.47
CA GLN A 278 -10.18 14.68 -11.81
C GLN A 278 -9.44 13.58 -11.05
N LEU A 279 -9.79 13.38 -9.77
CA LEU A 279 -9.28 12.27 -8.95
C LEU A 279 -9.66 10.92 -9.55
N LYS A 280 -10.89 10.74 -10.08
CA LYS A 280 -11.26 9.53 -10.83
C LYS A 280 -10.33 9.29 -12.02
N ARG A 281 -9.97 10.36 -12.74
CA ARG A 281 -9.01 10.28 -13.86
C ARG A 281 -7.61 9.89 -13.39
N MET A 282 -7.17 10.38 -12.22
CA MET A 282 -5.91 9.95 -11.58
C MET A 282 -5.96 8.45 -11.25
N ALA A 283 -7.02 8.00 -10.56
CA ALA A 283 -7.20 6.59 -10.20
C ALA A 283 -7.19 5.67 -11.43
N ALA A 284 -7.80 6.08 -12.54
CA ALA A 284 -7.77 5.29 -13.79
C ALA A 284 -6.35 5.14 -14.39
N ARG A 285 -5.40 6.06 -14.14
CA ARG A 285 -4.00 5.95 -14.60
C ARG A 285 -3.19 4.95 -13.81
N VAL A 286 -3.64 4.61 -12.62
CA VAL A 286 -3.02 3.54 -11.81
C VAL A 286 -2.91 2.23 -12.61
N ALA A 287 -3.94 1.89 -13.40
CA ALA A 287 -3.95 0.70 -14.26
C ALA A 287 -2.75 0.65 -15.22
N ILE A 288 -2.29 1.81 -15.73
CA ILE A 288 -1.12 1.89 -16.61
C ILE A 288 0.16 1.53 -15.85
N GLY A 289 0.32 2.02 -14.62
CA GLY A 289 1.46 1.68 -13.77
C GLY A 289 1.48 0.21 -13.37
N VAL A 290 0.32 -0.37 -13.05
CA VAL A 290 0.15 -1.81 -12.81
C VAL A 290 0.55 -2.61 -14.05
N GLY A 291 0.11 -2.19 -15.24
CA GLY A 291 0.47 -2.80 -16.52
C GLY A 291 1.97 -2.72 -16.83
N LYS A 292 2.65 -1.60 -16.49
CA LYS A 292 4.11 -1.46 -16.64
C LYS A 292 4.89 -2.46 -15.78
N ALA A 293 4.42 -2.78 -14.58
CA ALA A 293 5.05 -3.79 -13.73
C ALA A 293 4.73 -5.25 -14.17
N GLY A 294 3.72 -5.42 -15.04
CA GLY A 294 3.35 -6.74 -15.59
C GLY A 294 1.96 -7.23 -15.21
N GLY A 295 1.13 -6.41 -14.54
CA GLY A 295 -0.27 -6.73 -14.27
C GLY A 295 -1.12 -6.67 -15.54
N ARG A 296 -2.14 -7.51 -15.62
CA ARG A 296 -3.01 -7.63 -16.81
C ARG A 296 -4.50 -7.53 -16.48
N GLY A 297 -4.87 -7.42 -15.19
CA GLY A 297 -6.26 -7.42 -14.77
C GLY A 297 -6.93 -8.76 -15.10
N GLU A 298 -6.32 -9.86 -14.66
CA GLU A 298 -6.85 -11.22 -14.85
C GLU A 298 -8.23 -11.35 -14.22
N ASN A 299 -9.11 -12.20 -14.78
CA ASN A 299 -10.51 -12.34 -14.36
C ASN A 299 -10.66 -12.64 -12.84
N GLY A 300 -9.74 -13.38 -12.27
CA GLY A 300 -9.71 -13.69 -10.82
C GLY A 300 -9.16 -12.58 -9.94
N SER A 301 -8.76 -11.41 -10.51
CA SER A 301 -8.13 -10.31 -9.78
C SER A 301 -9.13 -9.27 -9.28
N GLY A 302 -8.87 -8.68 -8.11
CA GLY A 302 -9.57 -7.50 -7.59
C GLY A 302 -8.64 -6.29 -7.60
N ASP A 303 -8.64 -5.53 -8.69
CA ASP A 303 -7.73 -4.41 -8.91
C ASP A 303 -8.50 -3.11 -8.69
N ILE A 304 -8.48 -2.59 -7.45
CA ILE A 304 -9.29 -1.45 -7.02
C ILE A 304 -8.41 -0.33 -6.49
N PHE A 305 -8.66 0.87 -6.95
CA PHE A 305 -7.83 2.04 -6.72
C PHE A 305 -8.65 3.20 -6.15
N ILE A 306 -8.13 3.86 -5.13
CA ILE A 306 -8.71 5.09 -4.58
C ILE A 306 -7.72 6.23 -4.68
N SER A 307 -8.19 7.41 -5.02
CA SER A 307 -7.40 8.63 -5.06
C SER A 307 -8.04 9.74 -4.24
N PHE A 308 -7.24 10.54 -3.56
CA PHE A 308 -7.71 11.68 -2.80
C PHE A 308 -6.73 12.88 -2.88
N SER A 309 -7.27 14.07 -2.62
CA SER A 309 -6.48 15.31 -2.55
C SER A 309 -6.55 15.93 -1.16
N THR A 310 -5.37 16.24 -0.58
CA THR A 310 -5.28 16.96 0.69
C THR A 310 -5.41 18.48 0.55
N ALA A 311 -5.50 19.00 -0.68
CA ALA A 311 -5.89 20.39 -0.93
C ALA A 311 -7.35 20.65 -0.48
N ASN A 312 -7.79 21.90 -0.63
CA ASN A 312 -9.18 22.30 -0.38
C ASN A 312 -9.69 21.89 1.03
N SER A 313 -8.91 22.16 2.06
CA SER A 313 -9.22 21.76 3.44
C SER A 313 -10.52 22.34 4.00
N THR A 314 -11.07 23.39 3.37
CA THR A 314 -12.32 24.05 3.75
C THR A 314 -13.49 23.68 2.86
N ALA A 315 -13.32 22.76 1.92
CA ALA A 315 -14.37 22.43 0.95
C ALA A 315 -15.55 21.67 1.56
N PHE A 316 -15.30 20.81 2.56
CA PHE A 316 -16.37 20.09 3.24
C PHE A 316 -17.08 21.01 4.24
N GLN A 317 -18.32 21.38 3.92
CA GLN A 317 -19.20 22.20 4.77
C GLN A 317 -20.59 21.60 4.73
N ARG A 318 -21.28 21.55 5.87
CA ARG A 318 -22.65 21.03 5.95
C ARG A 318 -23.71 22.13 5.81
N GLU A 319 -23.40 23.36 6.26
CA GLU A 319 -24.40 24.43 6.39
C GLU A 319 -23.99 25.74 5.70
N LYS A 320 -22.78 25.80 5.15
CA LYS A 320 -22.24 27.03 4.55
C LYS A 320 -21.77 26.79 3.13
N PHE A 321 -21.86 27.79 2.29
CA PHE A 321 -21.22 27.78 0.99
C PHE A 321 -19.69 27.60 1.16
N SER A 322 -19.10 26.73 0.39
CA SER A 322 -17.65 26.54 0.33
C SER A 322 -17.11 26.92 -1.04
N LYS A 323 -15.80 27.19 -1.08
CA LYS A 323 -15.04 27.41 -2.32
C LYS A 323 -13.98 26.32 -2.42
N ALA A 324 -13.68 25.92 -3.64
CA ALA A 324 -12.61 24.99 -3.93
C ALA A 324 -11.75 25.53 -5.07
N ASP A 325 -10.43 25.41 -4.90
CA ASP A 325 -9.48 25.63 -5.97
C ASP A 325 -9.47 24.44 -6.92
N LEU A 326 -9.23 24.71 -8.18
CA LEU A 326 -9.27 23.73 -9.26
C LEU A 326 -8.05 23.89 -10.16
N LEU A 327 -7.27 22.84 -10.30
CA LEU A 327 -6.25 22.77 -11.36
C LEU A 327 -6.95 22.64 -12.72
N PRO A 328 -6.66 23.54 -13.70
CA PRO A 328 -7.20 23.40 -15.06
C PRO A 328 -6.88 22.04 -15.68
N ASN A 329 -7.84 21.44 -16.39
CA ASN A 329 -7.65 20.13 -17.01
C ASN A 329 -6.48 20.06 -18.00
N ASP A 330 -6.18 21.16 -18.68
CA ASP A 330 -5.07 21.24 -19.64
C ASP A 330 -3.68 21.17 -18.98
N LEU A 331 -3.62 21.32 -17.67
CA LEU A 331 -2.39 21.24 -16.87
C LEU A 331 -2.23 19.92 -16.11
N ILE A 332 -3.14 18.95 -16.25
CA ILE A 332 -3.19 17.74 -15.42
C ILE A 332 -2.20 16.65 -15.85
N ASN A 333 -1.73 16.64 -17.09
CA ASN A 333 -0.90 15.55 -17.64
C ASN A 333 0.34 15.22 -16.80
N PRO A 334 1.11 16.17 -16.24
CA PRO A 334 2.25 15.85 -15.40
C PRO A 334 1.87 15.04 -14.14
N LEU A 335 0.65 15.23 -13.61
CA LEU A 335 0.14 14.42 -12.49
C LEU A 335 -0.23 12.99 -12.93
N PHE A 336 -0.71 12.81 -14.16
CA PHE A 336 -0.95 11.48 -14.74
C PHE A 336 0.35 10.70 -14.93
N ASP A 337 1.39 11.33 -15.49
CA ASP A 337 2.71 10.72 -15.64
C ASP A 337 3.29 10.34 -14.28
N ALA A 338 3.23 11.25 -13.31
CA ALA A 338 3.66 11.01 -11.94
C ALA A 338 2.92 9.83 -11.27
N THR A 339 1.62 9.68 -11.55
CA THR A 339 0.83 8.54 -11.06
C THR A 339 1.37 7.23 -11.59
N VAL A 340 1.57 7.13 -12.92
CA VAL A 340 2.08 5.91 -13.56
C VAL A 340 3.46 5.54 -13.02
N GLN A 341 4.37 6.52 -12.93
CA GLN A 341 5.74 6.34 -12.42
C GLN A 341 5.76 5.91 -10.95
N ALA A 342 4.93 6.53 -10.11
CA ALA A 342 4.89 6.22 -8.70
C ALA A 342 4.27 4.82 -8.45
N VAL A 343 3.25 4.42 -9.18
CA VAL A 343 2.63 3.10 -9.06
C VAL A 343 3.61 2.00 -9.46
N GLU A 344 4.32 2.14 -10.59
CA GLU A 344 5.34 1.20 -11.02
C GLU A 344 6.41 0.99 -9.93
N GLU A 345 6.97 2.08 -9.41
CA GLU A 345 7.99 2.01 -8.37
C GLU A 345 7.45 1.44 -7.06
N ALA A 346 6.25 1.80 -6.61
CA ALA A 346 5.66 1.27 -5.38
C ALA A 346 5.47 -0.25 -5.44
N ILE A 347 5.05 -0.80 -6.59
CA ILE A 347 4.92 -2.25 -6.80
C ILE A 347 6.29 -2.94 -6.70
N ILE A 348 7.30 -2.41 -7.37
CA ILE A 348 8.65 -2.99 -7.33
C ILE A 348 9.28 -2.85 -5.94
N ASN A 349 9.06 -1.74 -5.24
CA ASN A 349 9.47 -1.56 -3.85
C ASN A 349 8.83 -2.62 -2.93
N ALA A 350 7.53 -2.91 -3.10
CA ALA A 350 6.86 -3.96 -2.33
C ALA A 350 7.54 -5.33 -2.48
N MET A 351 8.02 -5.66 -3.69
CA MET A 351 8.70 -6.92 -3.98
C MET A 351 10.15 -6.93 -3.50
N VAL A 352 10.87 -5.83 -3.69
CA VAL A 352 12.30 -5.71 -3.28
C VAL A 352 12.43 -5.71 -1.76
N ALA A 353 11.51 -5.05 -1.04
CA ALA A 353 11.52 -5.02 0.42
C ALA A 353 10.96 -6.30 1.07
N ALA A 354 10.34 -7.18 0.29
CA ALA A 354 9.74 -8.41 0.81
C ALA A 354 10.80 -9.48 1.10
N GLU A 355 10.60 -10.17 2.22
CA GLU A 355 11.43 -11.29 2.64
C GLU A 355 10.70 -12.62 2.39
N THR A 356 11.46 -13.69 2.11
CA THR A 356 10.92 -15.04 1.98
C THR A 356 10.07 -15.40 3.19
N MET A 357 8.88 -15.93 2.95
CA MET A 357 7.93 -16.25 4.00
C MET A 357 7.34 -17.66 3.81
N GLU A 358 7.37 -18.44 4.89
CA GLU A 358 6.66 -19.70 5.00
C GLU A 358 5.37 -19.50 5.79
N GLY A 359 4.29 -20.13 5.32
CA GLY A 359 2.96 -20.06 5.90
C GLY A 359 2.30 -21.41 6.10
N VAL A 360 0.99 -21.47 5.91
CA VAL A 360 0.18 -22.68 6.12
C VAL A 360 0.68 -23.86 5.32
N ASN A 361 0.70 -25.06 5.94
CA ASN A 361 1.09 -26.33 5.33
C ASN A 361 2.55 -26.37 4.81
N GLY A 362 3.39 -25.40 5.21
CA GLY A 362 4.75 -25.25 4.67
C GLY A 362 4.80 -24.63 3.27
N ASN A 363 3.69 -24.04 2.79
CA ASN A 363 3.72 -23.21 1.58
C ASN A 363 4.71 -22.06 1.76
N LYS A 364 5.50 -21.79 0.75
CA LYS A 364 6.55 -20.77 0.82
C LYS A 364 6.51 -19.83 -0.38
N ALA A 365 6.56 -18.54 -0.12
CA ALA A 365 6.77 -17.51 -1.12
C ALA A 365 8.19 -16.95 -0.97
N TYR A 366 8.97 -17.02 -2.04
CA TYR A 366 10.36 -16.56 -2.04
C TYR A 366 10.44 -15.06 -2.33
N ALA A 367 11.38 -14.38 -1.67
CA ALA A 367 11.75 -13.02 -2.00
C ALA A 367 12.24 -12.91 -3.44
N LEU A 368 12.08 -11.73 -4.03
CA LEU A 368 12.66 -11.41 -5.33
C LEU A 368 14.19 -11.50 -5.24
N PRO A 369 14.89 -12.31 -6.08
CA PRO A 369 16.32 -12.48 -6.01
C PRO A 369 17.04 -11.26 -6.58
N HIS A 370 17.42 -10.29 -5.73
CA HIS A 370 17.96 -8.98 -6.13
C HIS A 370 19.13 -9.08 -7.09
N GLN A 371 20.15 -9.95 -6.79
CA GLN A 371 21.32 -10.07 -7.64
C GLN A 371 20.96 -10.58 -9.04
N ALA A 372 20.07 -11.57 -9.13
CA ALA A 372 19.62 -12.08 -10.44
C ALA A 372 18.85 -11.03 -11.24
N VAL A 373 18.05 -10.18 -10.58
CA VAL A 373 17.38 -9.04 -11.23
C VAL A 373 18.42 -8.04 -11.76
N ILE A 374 19.42 -7.68 -10.95
CA ILE A 374 20.51 -6.79 -11.34
C ILE A 374 21.26 -7.34 -12.56
N ASP A 375 21.60 -8.63 -12.55
CA ASP A 375 22.33 -9.29 -13.66
C ASP A 375 21.50 -9.26 -14.97
N VAL A 376 20.19 -9.50 -14.87
CA VAL A 376 19.28 -9.36 -16.02
C VAL A 376 19.26 -7.92 -16.52
N LEU A 377 19.11 -6.93 -15.65
CA LEU A 377 19.06 -5.53 -16.06
C LEU A 377 20.38 -5.05 -16.68
N LYS A 378 21.54 -5.54 -16.20
CA LYS A 378 22.85 -5.32 -16.83
C LYS A 378 22.92 -5.95 -18.22
N LYS A 379 22.48 -7.20 -18.38
CA LYS A 379 22.41 -7.90 -19.69
C LYS A 379 21.63 -7.07 -20.74
N TYR A 380 20.60 -6.37 -20.31
CA TYR A 380 19.77 -5.53 -21.18
C TYR A 380 20.17 -4.03 -21.19
N ASN A 381 21.33 -3.69 -20.64
CA ASN A 381 21.88 -2.30 -20.58
C ASN A 381 20.92 -1.31 -19.90
N ARG A 382 20.16 -1.73 -18.89
CA ARG A 382 19.28 -0.87 -18.12
C ARG A 382 19.97 -0.25 -16.91
N ILE A 383 21.00 -0.88 -16.42
CA ILE A 383 21.90 -0.40 -15.36
C ILE A 383 23.35 -0.70 -15.74
N LYS A 384 24.30 0.02 -15.15
CA LYS A 384 25.74 -0.13 -15.37
C LYS A 384 26.33 -1.29 -14.57
#